data_1ad65f2f54ee802d7c79858b3ccdf975
#
_entry.id   1ad65f2f54ee802d7c79858b3ccdf975
#
_cell.length_a   1.000
_cell.length_b   1.000
_cell.length_c   1.000
_cell.angle_alpha   90.00
_cell.angle_beta   90.00
_cell.angle_gamma   90.00
#
_symmetry.space_group_name_H-M   'P 1'
#
loop_
_entity.id
_entity.type
_entity.pdbx_description
1 polymer ?
#
loop_
_entity_poly.entity_id
_entity_poly.type
_entity_poly.pdbx_seq_one_letter_code
_entity_poly.pdbx_strand_id
1 'polypeptide(L)'
;RTNTVQTQLKILANHLIHYNYLQDNSSEVIGAELDMLSNLYDGRVIIIGGNFKVVKDTYGISEGKTIISEEVIRSFDNQSISNYDRKHGYIEMTTPITETVTNATDMGEKEEIVVRGVMLTSISTDNIMATMDVLNRKALILEAIILLIILAVAMVLSDVLTRPFSHITQAINEVKAGYTDEKISVPDYSETIHIVDAFNQLLGRMKVLD
;
A
#
# COMPACT_ATOMS: atom_id res chain seq x y z
N ARG A 1 8.55 2.82 -3.10
CA ARG A 1 9.50 2.13 -4.03
C ARG A 1 9.85 2.96 -5.25
N THR A 2 8.89 3.58 -5.92
CA THR A 2 9.15 4.43 -7.10
C THR A 2 10.15 5.56 -6.78
N ASN A 3 10.01 6.24 -5.65
CA ASN A 3 10.94 7.29 -5.22
C ASN A 3 12.37 6.77 -4.98
N THR A 4 12.51 5.55 -4.43
CA THR A 4 13.82 4.93 -4.21
C THR A 4 14.50 4.62 -5.54
N VAL A 5 13.76 4.06 -6.49
CA VAL A 5 14.27 3.79 -7.85
C VAL A 5 14.66 5.08 -8.55
N GLN A 6 13.82 6.11 -8.52
CA GLN A 6 14.13 7.41 -9.11
C GLN A 6 15.40 8.03 -8.54
N THR A 7 15.62 7.90 -7.23
CA THR A 7 16.86 8.39 -6.59
C THR A 7 18.07 7.61 -7.07
N GLN A 8 17.98 6.29 -7.18
CA GLN A 8 19.07 5.45 -7.71
C GLN A 8 19.38 5.78 -9.17
N LEU A 9 18.34 5.97 -10.00
CA LEU A 9 18.51 6.37 -11.40
C LEU A 9 19.18 7.74 -11.54
N LYS A 10 18.89 8.69 -10.66
CA LYS A 10 19.57 10.00 -10.64
C LYS A 10 21.04 9.87 -10.25
N ILE A 11 21.36 9.02 -9.29
CA ILE A 11 22.76 8.75 -8.91
C ILE A 11 23.51 8.14 -10.10
N LEU A 12 22.89 7.14 -10.74
CA LEU A 12 23.48 6.53 -11.93
C LEU A 12 23.64 7.54 -13.08
N ALA A 13 22.68 8.42 -13.31
CA ALA A 13 22.78 9.48 -14.32
C ALA A 13 24.01 10.38 -14.08
N ASN A 14 24.30 10.74 -12.83
CA ASN A 14 25.51 11.49 -12.47
C ASN A 14 26.78 10.69 -12.74
N HIS A 15 26.79 9.38 -12.46
CA HIS A 15 27.93 8.51 -12.77
C HIS A 15 28.18 8.41 -14.29
N LEU A 16 27.10 8.31 -15.08
CA LEU A 16 27.21 8.29 -16.55
C LEU A 16 27.93 9.53 -17.08
N ILE A 17 27.66 10.71 -16.55
CA ILE A 17 28.36 11.95 -16.90
C ILE A 17 29.79 11.93 -16.40
N HIS A 18 30.02 11.58 -15.13
CA HIS A 18 31.36 11.57 -14.55
C HIS A 18 32.35 10.66 -15.29
N TYR A 19 31.87 9.48 -15.75
CA TYR A 19 32.68 8.54 -16.53
C TYR A 19 32.63 8.76 -18.05
N ASN A 20 31.98 9.85 -18.50
CA ASN A 20 31.81 10.16 -19.93
C ASN A 20 31.20 8.99 -20.74
N TYR A 21 30.34 8.22 -20.13
CA TYR A 21 29.82 6.95 -20.67
C TYR A 21 28.98 7.12 -21.94
N LEU A 22 28.37 8.27 -22.15
CA LEU A 22 27.57 8.56 -23.35
C LEU A 22 28.41 8.62 -24.60
N GLN A 23 29.73 8.87 -24.48
CA GLN A 23 30.68 8.97 -25.60
C GLN A 23 31.57 7.74 -25.68
N ASP A 24 31.92 7.17 -24.53
CA ASP A 24 32.72 5.94 -24.44
C ASP A 24 32.04 4.98 -23.43
N ASN A 25 31.28 4.01 -23.95
CA ASN A 25 30.55 3.03 -23.18
C ASN A 25 31.40 1.81 -22.76
N SER A 26 32.72 1.93 -22.76
CA SER A 26 33.63 0.84 -22.39
C SER A 26 33.83 0.66 -20.88
N SER A 27 33.30 1.56 -20.04
CA SER A 27 33.47 1.47 -18.59
C SER A 27 32.76 0.24 -17.99
N GLU A 28 33.56 -0.72 -17.53
CA GLU A 28 33.07 -1.93 -16.86
C GLU A 28 32.34 -1.61 -15.54
N VAL A 29 32.74 -0.55 -14.84
CA VAL A 29 32.10 -0.12 -13.59
C VAL A 29 30.66 0.30 -13.86
N ILE A 30 30.43 1.12 -14.85
CA ILE A 30 29.09 1.55 -15.25
C ILE A 30 28.28 0.37 -15.81
N GLY A 31 28.90 -0.50 -16.60
CA GLY A 31 28.27 -1.71 -17.10
C GLY A 31 27.77 -2.59 -15.96
N ALA A 32 28.59 -2.84 -14.95
CA ALA A 32 28.22 -3.61 -13.77
C ALA A 32 27.09 -2.94 -12.93
N GLU A 33 27.11 -1.61 -12.81
CA GLU A 33 26.07 -0.86 -12.10
C GLU A 33 24.72 -0.93 -12.84
N LEU A 34 24.71 -0.83 -14.17
CA LEU A 34 23.54 -1.01 -15.01
C LEU A 34 22.94 -2.43 -14.88
N ASP A 35 23.81 -3.45 -14.97
CA ASP A 35 23.40 -4.84 -14.82
C ASP A 35 22.84 -5.13 -13.41
N MET A 36 23.45 -4.56 -12.38
CA MET A 36 22.96 -4.67 -11.00
C MET A 36 21.57 -4.07 -10.85
N LEU A 37 21.34 -2.88 -11.39
CA LEU A 37 20.00 -2.24 -11.33
C LEU A 37 18.96 -3.04 -12.13
N SER A 38 19.34 -3.51 -13.32
CA SER A 38 18.48 -4.35 -14.16
C SER A 38 18.04 -5.60 -13.42
N ASN A 39 18.98 -6.29 -12.76
CA ASN A 39 18.68 -7.51 -11.99
C ASN A 39 17.90 -7.23 -10.69
N LEU A 40 18.26 -6.16 -9.98
CA LEU A 40 17.62 -5.81 -8.68
C LEU A 40 16.13 -5.48 -8.83
N TYR A 41 15.79 -4.84 -9.94
CA TYR A 41 14.41 -4.38 -10.19
C TYR A 41 13.66 -5.24 -11.21
N ASP A 42 14.27 -6.32 -11.67
CA ASP A 42 13.72 -7.16 -12.75
C ASP A 42 13.26 -6.28 -13.92
N GLY A 43 14.18 -5.46 -14.39
CA GLY A 43 13.91 -4.38 -15.32
C GLY A 43 14.95 -4.23 -16.40
N ARG A 44 14.62 -3.39 -17.38
CA ARG A 44 15.50 -3.05 -18.51
C ARG A 44 15.90 -1.60 -18.40
N VAL A 45 17.18 -1.30 -18.62
CA VAL A 45 17.71 0.05 -18.65
C VAL A 45 18.31 0.31 -20.03
N ILE A 46 17.87 1.38 -20.67
CA ILE A 46 18.36 1.84 -21.98
C ILE A 46 18.93 3.23 -21.82
N ILE A 47 20.16 3.43 -22.24
CA ILE A 47 20.81 4.73 -22.26
C ILE A 47 20.75 5.30 -23.68
N ILE A 48 20.18 6.48 -23.82
CA ILE A 48 19.98 7.18 -25.10
C ILE A 48 20.84 8.43 -25.10
N GLY A 49 21.69 8.55 -26.08
CA GLY A 49 22.54 9.73 -26.27
C GLY A 49 21.79 10.94 -26.86
N GLY A 50 22.44 12.09 -26.90
CA GLY A 50 21.87 13.34 -27.41
C GLY A 50 21.41 13.32 -28.88
N ASN A 51 21.81 12.31 -29.63
CA ASN A 51 21.39 12.06 -31.01
C ASN A 51 20.23 11.05 -31.11
N PHE A 52 19.55 10.75 -30.02
CA PHE A 52 18.47 9.76 -29.92
C PHE A 52 18.91 8.31 -30.21
N LYS A 53 20.19 8.02 -30.30
CA LYS A 53 20.71 6.67 -30.47
C LYS A 53 20.95 6.00 -29.13
N VAL A 54 20.62 4.72 -29.08
CA VAL A 54 20.88 3.87 -27.92
C VAL A 54 22.36 3.61 -27.80
N VAL A 55 22.96 4.08 -26.71
CA VAL A 55 24.38 3.87 -26.37
C VAL A 55 24.56 2.53 -25.66
N LYS A 56 23.62 2.17 -24.77
CA LYS A 56 23.63 0.92 -24.01
C LYS A 56 22.22 0.44 -23.74
N ASP A 57 22.05 -0.87 -23.76
CA ASP A 57 20.83 -1.57 -23.45
C ASP A 57 21.17 -2.81 -22.61
N THR A 58 20.69 -2.89 -21.39
CA THR A 58 20.95 -4.06 -20.51
C THR A 58 20.49 -5.38 -21.10
N TYR A 59 19.52 -5.36 -22.02
CA TYR A 59 19.09 -6.55 -22.74
C TYR A 59 19.81 -6.77 -24.08
N GLY A 60 20.63 -5.84 -24.51
CA GLY A 60 21.43 -5.94 -25.74
C GLY A 60 20.62 -5.92 -27.04
N ILE A 61 19.33 -5.56 -26.99
CA ILE A 61 18.42 -5.69 -28.16
C ILE A 61 18.41 -4.42 -29.01
N SER A 62 18.60 -3.26 -28.41
CA SER A 62 18.36 -1.96 -29.05
C SER A 62 19.60 -1.10 -29.22
N GLU A 63 20.80 -1.59 -28.92
CA GLU A 63 22.03 -0.84 -29.07
C GLU A 63 22.23 -0.36 -30.53
N GLY A 64 22.59 0.92 -30.69
CA GLY A 64 22.76 1.57 -31.98
C GLY A 64 21.48 1.97 -32.71
N LYS A 65 20.31 1.51 -32.25
CA LYS A 65 19.01 1.93 -32.81
C LYS A 65 18.62 3.33 -32.35
N THR A 66 17.78 3.99 -33.14
CA THR A 66 17.22 5.30 -32.77
C THR A 66 15.88 5.09 -32.07
N ILE A 67 15.71 5.70 -30.88
CA ILE A 67 14.47 5.72 -30.14
C ILE A 67 13.98 7.16 -30.03
N ILE A 68 12.81 7.40 -30.62
CA ILE A 68 12.12 8.70 -30.56
C ILE A 68 10.69 8.41 -30.07
N SER A 69 10.42 8.71 -28.82
CA SER A 69 9.09 8.68 -28.24
C SER A 69 8.77 10.00 -27.57
N GLU A 70 7.49 10.26 -27.25
CA GLU A 70 7.08 11.49 -26.58
C GLU A 70 7.79 11.63 -25.23
N GLU A 71 7.91 10.54 -24.48
CA GLU A 71 8.56 10.50 -23.17
C GLU A 71 10.05 10.83 -23.26
N VAL A 72 10.73 10.30 -24.28
CA VAL A 72 12.14 10.58 -24.52
C VAL A 72 12.35 12.04 -24.91
N ILE A 73 11.51 12.58 -25.81
CA ILE A 73 11.57 13.99 -26.21
C ILE A 73 11.37 14.92 -25.01
N ARG A 74 10.34 14.68 -24.21
CA ARG A 74 10.10 15.47 -22.99
C ARG A 74 11.24 15.36 -21.97
N SER A 75 11.91 14.21 -21.92
CA SER A 75 13.03 14.03 -21.03
C SER A 75 14.26 14.81 -21.49
N PHE A 76 14.42 15.04 -22.79
CA PHE A 76 15.42 16.00 -23.31
C PHE A 76 15.12 17.46 -22.93
N ASP A 77 13.85 17.79 -22.63
CA ASP A 77 13.44 19.07 -22.05
C ASP A 77 13.57 19.07 -20.51
N ASN A 78 14.40 18.22 -19.95
CA ASN A 78 14.66 18.07 -18.51
C ASN A 78 13.45 17.66 -17.68
N GLN A 79 12.51 16.91 -18.26
CA GLN A 79 11.35 16.37 -17.55
C GLN A 79 11.55 14.88 -17.28
N SER A 80 11.37 14.48 -16.03
CA SER A 80 11.29 13.05 -15.67
C SER A 80 9.85 12.59 -15.76
N ILE A 81 9.60 11.53 -16.53
CA ILE A 81 8.27 10.98 -16.75
C ILE A 81 8.23 9.57 -16.18
N SER A 82 7.12 9.24 -15.54
CA SER A 82 6.85 7.88 -15.08
C SER A 82 5.45 7.49 -15.55
N ASN A 83 5.36 6.40 -16.28
CA ASN A 83 4.14 5.86 -16.81
C ASN A 83 3.95 4.42 -16.35
N TYR A 84 2.74 4.06 -15.93
CA TYR A 84 2.42 2.72 -15.50
C TYR A 84 1.61 2.00 -16.57
N ASP A 85 2.22 1.02 -17.23
CA ASP A 85 1.51 0.11 -18.12
C ASP A 85 0.87 -1.04 -17.34
N ARG A 86 -0.39 -0.82 -16.98
CA ARG A 86 -1.19 -1.79 -16.24
C ARG A 86 -1.46 -3.08 -17.02
N LYS A 87 -1.46 -3.00 -18.35
CA LYS A 87 -1.79 -4.12 -19.22
C LYS A 87 -0.64 -5.13 -19.29
N HIS A 88 0.59 -4.63 -19.26
CA HIS A 88 1.79 -5.45 -19.39
C HIS A 88 2.56 -5.59 -18.07
N GLY A 89 2.09 -4.97 -16.99
CA GLY A 89 2.65 -5.13 -15.67
C GLY A 89 4.06 -4.52 -15.50
N TYR A 90 4.33 -3.37 -16.10
CA TYR A 90 5.59 -2.66 -15.90
C TYR A 90 5.41 -1.15 -15.70
N ILE A 91 6.38 -0.55 -15.04
CA ILE A 91 6.51 0.90 -14.92
C ILE A 91 7.63 1.33 -15.84
N GLU A 92 7.32 2.24 -16.76
CA GLU A 92 8.31 2.89 -17.62
C GLU A 92 8.63 4.27 -17.05
N MET A 93 9.92 4.55 -16.91
CA MET A 93 10.43 5.82 -16.39
C MET A 93 11.48 6.38 -17.32
N THR A 94 11.41 7.67 -17.58
CA THR A 94 12.48 8.42 -18.25
C THR A 94 13.15 9.34 -17.26
N THR A 95 14.47 9.33 -17.24
CA THR A 95 15.29 10.20 -16.38
C THR A 95 16.29 10.94 -17.26
N PRO A 96 16.29 12.28 -17.27
CA PRO A 96 17.30 13.04 -18.01
C PRO A 96 18.68 12.86 -17.40
N ILE A 97 19.69 12.72 -18.24
CA ILE A 97 21.10 12.70 -17.87
C ILE A 97 21.62 14.11 -18.07
N THR A 98 21.83 14.84 -16.98
CA THR A 98 22.12 16.27 -17.01
C THR A 98 23.54 16.56 -16.58
N GLU A 99 24.16 17.56 -17.22
CA GLU A 99 25.43 18.15 -16.86
C GLU A 99 25.26 19.64 -16.58
N THR A 100 25.85 20.11 -15.50
CA THR A 100 25.93 21.56 -15.23
C THR A 100 27.13 22.14 -15.90
N VAL A 101 26.90 23.04 -16.83
CA VAL A 101 27.95 23.73 -17.59
C VAL A 101 28.02 25.18 -17.13
N THR A 102 29.22 25.64 -16.75
CA THR A 102 29.46 27.04 -16.37
C THR A 102 29.89 27.81 -17.61
N ASN A 103 29.07 28.74 -18.07
CA ASN A 103 29.38 29.63 -19.18
C ASN A 103 29.82 30.98 -18.61
N ALA A 104 31.05 31.39 -19.03
CA ALA A 104 31.52 32.74 -18.73
C ALA A 104 30.79 33.74 -19.65
N THR A 105 30.07 34.69 -19.06
CA THR A 105 29.42 35.79 -19.76
C THR A 105 30.02 37.11 -19.31
N ASP A 106 29.84 38.16 -20.09
CA ASP A 106 30.31 39.55 -19.75
C ASP A 106 29.77 40.08 -18.43
N MET A 107 28.73 39.43 -17.86
CA MET A 107 28.07 39.76 -16.59
C MET A 107 28.42 38.79 -15.45
N GLY A 108 29.30 37.83 -15.62
CA GLY A 108 29.69 36.84 -14.64
C GLY A 108 29.51 35.39 -15.12
N GLU A 109 29.80 34.45 -14.25
CA GLU A 109 29.60 33.02 -14.52
C GLU A 109 28.11 32.67 -14.38
N LYS A 110 27.55 32.04 -15.41
CA LYS A 110 26.17 31.52 -15.38
C LYS A 110 26.23 30.01 -15.50
N GLU A 111 25.64 29.33 -14.52
CA GLU A 111 25.43 27.88 -14.58
C GLU A 111 24.21 27.56 -15.44
N GLU A 112 24.38 26.63 -16.37
CA GLU A 112 23.31 26.15 -17.22
C GLU A 112 23.26 24.62 -17.15
N ILE A 113 22.05 24.07 -16.99
CA ILE A 113 21.81 22.64 -16.98
C ILE A 113 21.56 22.19 -18.42
N VAL A 114 22.41 21.31 -18.91
CA VAL A 114 22.31 20.74 -20.26
C VAL A 114 21.98 19.26 -20.16
N VAL A 115 20.95 18.81 -20.87
CA VAL A 115 20.60 17.40 -20.98
C VAL A 115 21.49 16.76 -22.04
N ARG A 116 22.31 15.80 -21.64
CA ARG A 116 23.27 15.09 -22.53
C ARG A 116 22.70 13.81 -23.09
N GLY A 117 21.71 13.25 -22.42
CA GLY A 117 21.06 12.00 -22.81
C GLY A 117 19.86 11.71 -21.94
N VAL A 118 19.23 10.57 -22.17
CA VAL A 118 18.05 10.09 -21.44
C VAL A 118 18.26 8.65 -21.05
N MET A 119 17.91 8.33 -19.83
CA MET A 119 17.81 6.96 -19.33
C MET A 119 16.34 6.53 -19.37
N LEU A 120 16.04 5.52 -20.17
CA LEU A 120 14.73 4.87 -20.25
C LEU A 120 14.79 3.57 -19.46
N THR A 121 13.97 3.46 -18.44
CA THR A 121 13.95 2.32 -17.51
C THR A 121 12.57 1.70 -17.48
N SER A 122 12.48 0.41 -17.78
CA SER A 122 11.24 -0.38 -17.62
C SER A 122 11.42 -1.37 -16.48
N ILE A 123 10.55 -1.31 -15.48
CA ILE A 123 10.62 -2.16 -14.27
C ILE A 123 9.38 -3.03 -14.20
N SER A 124 9.59 -4.34 -14.04
CA SER A 124 8.47 -5.29 -13.83
C SER A 124 7.75 -5.01 -12.51
N THR A 125 6.42 -5.06 -12.57
CA THR A 125 5.55 -4.98 -11.39
C THR A 125 5.04 -6.34 -10.94
N ASP A 126 5.41 -7.42 -11.61
CA ASP A 126 4.89 -8.77 -11.33
C ASP A 126 5.18 -9.23 -9.91
N ASN A 127 6.38 -9.00 -9.41
CA ASN A 127 6.75 -9.27 -8.01
C ASN A 127 5.97 -8.40 -7.01
N ILE A 128 5.59 -7.19 -7.40
CA ILE A 128 4.79 -6.27 -6.57
C ILE A 128 3.34 -6.77 -6.53
N MET A 129 2.78 -7.15 -7.67
CA MET A 129 1.42 -7.69 -7.79
C MET A 129 1.28 -9.00 -7.00
N ALA A 130 2.21 -9.94 -7.16
CA ALA A 130 2.22 -11.20 -6.42
C ALA A 130 2.28 -10.96 -4.90
N THR A 131 3.08 -9.98 -4.44
CA THR A 131 3.15 -9.62 -3.02
C THR A 131 1.85 -8.98 -2.53
N MET A 132 1.22 -8.13 -3.34
CA MET A 132 -0.07 -7.51 -3.02
C MET A 132 -1.19 -8.55 -2.92
N ASP A 133 -1.23 -9.52 -3.82
CA ASP A 133 -2.21 -10.60 -3.80
C ASP A 133 -2.07 -11.47 -2.54
N VAL A 134 -0.84 -11.80 -2.14
CA VAL A 134 -0.57 -12.52 -0.89
C VAL A 134 -0.99 -11.71 0.33
N LEU A 135 -0.72 -10.40 0.36
CA LEU A 135 -1.12 -9.51 1.45
C LEU A 135 -2.64 -9.38 1.53
N ASN A 136 -3.31 -9.17 0.41
CA ASN A 136 -4.77 -9.09 0.34
C ASN A 136 -5.43 -10.39 0.80
N ARG A 137 -4.89 -11.54 0.39
CA ARG A 137 -5.39 -12.84 0.82
C ARG A 137 -5.22 -13.06 2.32
N LYS A 138 -4.08 -12.68 2.89
CA LYS A 138 -3.85 -12.73 4.35
C LYS A 138 -4.78 -11.78 5.11
N ALA A 139 -5.01 -10.58 4.59
CA ALA A 139 -5.92 -9.60 5.18
C ALA A 139 -7.36 -10.14 5.20
N LEU A 140 -7.86 -10.72 4.10
CA LEU A 140 -9.17 -11.33 4.03
C LEU A 140 -9.35 -12.48 5.04
N ILE A 141 -8.32 -13.33 5.19
CA ILE A 141 -8.36 -14.43 6.19
C ILE A 141 -8.45 -13.85 7.61
N LEU A 142 -7.65 -12.83 7.91
CA LEU A 142 -7.66 -12.19 9.22
C LEU A 142 -9.02 -11.54 9.51
N GLU A 143 -9.61 -10.85 8.53
CA GLU A 143 -10.93 -10.23 8.62
C GLU A 143 -12.03 -11.28 8.88
N ALA A 144 -11.97 -12.42 8.19
CA ALA A 144 -12.91 -13.53 8.41
C ALA A 144 -12.78 -14.11 9.83
N ILE A 145 -11.57 -14.25 10.37
CA ILE A 145 -11.35 -14.73 11.74
C ILE A 145 -11.91 -13.74 12.75
N ILE A 146 -11.66 -12.44 12.57
CA ILE A 146 -12.20 -11.39 13.46
C ILE A 146 -13.74 -11.42 13.44
N LEU A 147 -14.34 -11.54 12.27
CA LEU A 147 -15.80 -11.62 12.13
C LEU A 147 -16.38 -12.83 12.86
N LEU A 148 -15.73 -14.00 12.76
CA LEU A 148 -16.13 -15.21 13.50
C LEU A 148 -16.05 -15.02 15.02
N ILE A 149 -14.99 -14.37 15.51
CA ILE A 149 -14.83 -14.07 16.93
C ILE A 149 -15.95 -13.13 17.40
N ILE A 150 -16.25 -12.07 16.66
CA ILE A 150 -17.31 -11.13 16.99
C ILE A 150 -18.66 -11.85 17.04
N LEU A 151 -18.94 -12.73 16.07
CA LEU A 151 -20.18 -13.51 16.02
C LEU A 151 -20.31 -14.46 17.22
N ALA A 152 -19.22 -15.14 17.58
CA ALA A 152 -19.18 -16.01 18.74
C ALA A 152 -19.42 -15.23 20.05
N VAL A 153 -18.77 -14.08 20.22
CA VAL A 153 -18.99 -13.20 21.38
C VAL A 153 -20.43 -12.68 21.43
N ALA A 154 -20.99 -12.29 20.29
CA ALA A 154 -22.36 -11.83 20.20
C ALA A 154 -23.36 -12.92 20.57
N MET A 155 -23.15 -14.19 20.18
CA MET A 155 -23.97 -15.32 20.57
C MET A 155 -23.91 -15.55 22.09
N VAL A 156 -22.71 -15.57 22.67
CA VAL A 156 -22.54 -15.75 24.13
C VAL A 156 -23.20 -14.62 24.88
N LEU A 157 -23.00 -13.37 24.47
CA LEU A 157 -23.65 -12.22 25.09
C LEU A 157 -25.20 -12.27 24.97
N SER A 158 -25.70 -12.68 23.81
CA SER A 158 -27.14 -12.86 23.60
C SER A 158 -27.73 -13.90 24.59
N ASP A 159 -27.08 -15.06 24.72
CA ASP A 159 -27.52 -16.09 25.64
C ASP A 159 -27.47 -15.63 27.10
N VAL A 160 -26.39 -14.98 27.49
CA VAL A 160 -26.14 -14.53 28.85
C VAL A 160 -27.09 -13.39 29.24
N LEU A 161 -27.38 -12.45 28.36
CA LEU A 161 -28.26 -11.30 28.63
C LEU A 161 -29.73 -11.64 28.44
N THR A 162 -30.11 -12.46 27.46
CA THR A 162 -31.51 -12.69 27.11
C THR A 162 -32.17 -13.70 28.03
N ARG A 163 -31.47 -14.73 28.51
CA ARG A 163 -32.02 -15.75 29.39
C ARG A 163 -32.57 -15.19 30.70
N PRO A 164 -31.86 -14.36 31.47
CA PRO A 164 -32.38 -13.80 32.70
C PRO A 164 -33.60 -12.88 32.47
N PHE A 165 -33.64 -12.11 31.39
CA PHE A 165 -34.79 -11.26 31.07
C PHE A 165 -36.05 -12.07 30.70
N SER A 166 -35.87 -13.20 30.01
CA SER A 166 -36.97 -14.11 29.68
C SER A 166 -37.60 -14.71 30.94
N HIS A 167 -36.82 -15.10 31.95
CA HIS A 167 -37.33 -15.57 33.22
C HIS A 167 -38.08 -14.49 34.00
N ILE A 168 -37.62 -13.25 34.01
CA ILE A 168 -38.29 -12.13 34.63
C ILE A 168 -39.64 -11.87 33.94
N THR A 169 -39.68 -11.87 32.63
CA THR A 169 -40.90 -11.65 31.84
C THR A 169 -41.91 -12.77 32.09
N GLN A 170 -41.48 -14.03 32.18
CA GLN A 170 -42.35 -15.16 32.49
C GLN A 170 -42.95 -15.05 33.89
N ALA A 171 -42.12 -14.72 34.88
CA ALA A 171 -42.58 -14.53 36.26
C ALA A 171 -43.57 -13.36 36.41
N ILE A 172 -43.36 -12.25 35.68
CA ILE A 172 -44.32 -11.13 35.65
C ILE A 172 -45.65 -11.56 35.03
N ASN A 173 -45.65 -12.38 33.99
CA ASN A 173 -46.84 -12.89 33.35
C ASN A 173 -47.59 -13.88 34.25
N GLU A 174 -46.89 -14.72 35.02
CA GLU A 174 -47.47 -15.63 35.99
C GLU A 174 -48.19 -14.89 37.15
N VAL A 175 -47.54 -13.82 37.63
CA VAL A 175 -48.18 -12.95 38.64
C VAL A 175 -49.45 -12.27 38.10
N LYS A 176 -49.42 -11.82 36.84
CA LYS A 176 -50.58 -11.23 36.15
C LYS A 176 -51.72 -12.25 36.00
N ALA A 177 -51.41 -13.54 35.90
CA ALA A 177 -52.40 -14.64 35.82
C ALA A 177 -52.92 -15.12 37.19
N GLY A 178 -52.45 -14.53 38.29
CA GLY A 178 -52.99 -14.85 39.66
C GLY A 178 -52.23 -15.93 40.44
N TYR A 179 -51.08 -16.37 39.96
CA TYR A 179 -50.18 -17.31 40.64
C TYR A 179 -49.10 -16.52 41.44
N THR A 180 -49.28 -16.41 42.76
CA THR A 180 -48.52 -15.47 43.61
C THR A 180 -47.58 -16.10 44.62
N ASP A 181 -47.25 -17.40 44.53
CA ASP A 181 -46.49 -18.06 45.60
C ASP A 181 -45.02 -18.30 45.46
N GLU A 182 -44.41 -17.99 44.32
CA GLU A 182 -42.97 -18.20 44.14
C GLU A 182 -42.18 -16.90 44.02
N LYS A 183 -41.12 -16.76 44.84
CA LYS A 183 -40.13 -15.69 44.71
C LYS A 183 -39.32 -15.90 43.46
N ILE A 184 -39.17 -14.86 42.68
CA ILE A 184 -38.31 -14.86 41.49
C ILE A 184 -36.84 -14.96 41.92
N SER A 185 -36.16 -16.00 41.46
CA SER A 185 -34.72 -16.19 41.63
C SER A 185 -34.02 -16.15 40.31
N VAL A 186 -33.04 -15.23 40.13
CA VAL A 186 -32.23 -15.07 38.90
C VAL A 186 -30.77 -15.08 39.26
N PRO A 187 -29.89 -15.76 38.47
CA PRO A 187 -28.46 -15.75 38.73
C PRO A 187 -27.78 -14.42 38.42
N ASP A 188 -26.95 -14.04 39.32
CA ASP A 188 -25.82 -13.12 39.44
C ASP A 188 -25.49 -12.06 38.36
N TYR A 189 -26.44 -11.14 38.11
CA TYR A 189 -26.11 -9.84 37.53
C TYR A 189 -26.60 -8.72 38.43
N SER A 190 -25.75 -7.76 38.80
CA SER A 190 -26.03 -6.67 39.70
C SER A 190 -27.32 -5.90 39.35
N GLU A 191 -27.52 -5.60 38.07
CA GLU A 191 -28.71 -4.89 37.57
C GLU A 191 -29.97 -5.76 37.63
N THR A 192 -29.81 -7.04 37.37
CA THR A 192 -30.91 -8.00 37.39
C THR A 192 -31.38 -8.27 38.83
N ILE A 193 -30.45 -8.32 39.79
CA ILE A 193 -30.73 -8.46 41.23
C ILE A 193 -31.58 -7.29 41.71
N HIS A 194 -31.25 -6.06 41.34
CA HIS A 194 -32.02 -4.87 41.72
C HIS A 194 -33.44 -4.90 41.17
N ILE A 195 -33.66 -5.35 39.95
CA ILE A 195 -34.98 -5.50 39.33
C ILE A 195 -35.79 -6.58 40.08
N VAL A 196 -35.18 -7.72 40.39
CA VAL A 196 -35.81 -8.82 41.10
C VAL A 196 -36.18 -8.42 42.54
N ASP A 197 -35.30 -7.71 43.23
CA ASP A 197 -35.55 -7.23 44.58
C ASP A 197 -36.70 -6.21 44.61
N ALA A 198 -36.73 -5.26 43.69
CA ALA A 198 -37.81 -4.30 43.54
C ALA A 198 -39.16 -4.99 43.28
N PHE A 199 -39.16 -6.02 42.43
CA PHE A 199 -40.34 -6.78 42.10
C PHE A 199 -40.82 -7.63 43.27
N ASN A 200 -39.94 -8.29 44.01
CA ASN A 200 -40.27 -9.05 45.22
C ASN A 200 -40.80 -8.14 46.33
N GLN A 201 -40.31 -6.89 46.47
CA GLN A 201 -40.89 -5.90 47.40
C GLN A 201 -42.30 -5.49 47.00
N LEU A 202 -42.57 -5.34 45.69
CA LEU A 202 -43.92 -5.07 45.20
C LEU A 202 -44.88 -6.21 45.51
N LEU A 203 -44.46 -7.45 45.28
CA LEU A 203 -45.26 -8.65 45.63
C LEU A 203 -45.54 -8.72 47.12
N GLY A 204 -44.57 -8.42 47.99
CA GLY A 204 -44.72 -8.36 49.42
C GLY A 204 -45.76 -7.32 49.89
N ARG A 205 -45.79 -6.16 49.20
CA ARG A 205 -46.81 -5.11 49.51
C ARG A 205 -48.19 -5.46 49.02
N MET A 206 -48.33 -6.14 47.90
CA MET A 206 -49.63 -6.60 47.39
C MET A 206 -50.29 -7.66 48.33
N LYS A 207 -49.47 -8.54 48.94
CA LYS A 207 -49.91 -9.59 49.86
C LYS A 207 -50.39 -9.05 51.20
N VAL A 208 -50.08 -7.80 51.55
CA VAL A 208 -50.55 -7.15 52.84
C VAL A 208 -51.84 -6.37 52.64
N LEU A 209 -52.36 -6.23 51.42
CA LEU A 209 -53.53 -5.46 51.06
C LEU A 209 -54.77 -6.33 50.83
N ASP A 210 -54.69 -7.67 50.94
CA ASP A 210 -55.80 -8.66 51.04
C ASP A 210 -55.92 -9.16 52.48
#